data_e91b4c15990681e04ba7722252c71e99
#
_entry.id   e91b4c15990681e04ba7722252c71e99
#
_cell.length_a   1.000
_cell.length_b   1.000
_cell.length_c   1.000
_cell.angle_alpha   90.00
_cell.angle_beta   90.00
_cell.angle_gamma   90.00
#
_symmetry.space_group_name_H-M   'P 1'
#
loop_
_entity.id
_entity.type
_entity.pdbx_description
1 polymer ?
#
loop_
_entity_poly.entity_id
_entity_poly.type
_entity_poly.pdbx_seq_one_letter_code
_entity_poly.pdbx_strand_id
1 'polypeptide(L)'
;RATPLVADDRAVVGIDWLIARDSALRDIAASGSATVGADSDWTLKVDAGGLAAGTRYWFRFASDDALSPVGMTRTAPVGAVDRLRFGLVTCADYSQGLFNVYRRVAERDDLQAVIHLGDYIYENGAQNRVRPQTPARETLSLADYRERYATVRGDADLQALQQTAARIAHREGQSAAAEARHHIAKINRR
;
A
#
# COMPACT_ATOMS: atom_id res chain seq x y z
N ARG A 1 5.29 3.42 4.28
CA ARG A 1 5.74 4.80 4.38
C ARG A 1 6.12 5.11 5.82
N ALA A 2 7.32 5.63 6.03
CA ALA A 2 7.84 6.05 7.33
C ALA A 2 7.98 7.58 7.34
N THR A 3 6.88 8.28 7.61
CA THR A 3 6.87 9.75 7.63
C THR A 3 7.62 10.23 8.88
N PRO A 4 8.66 11.09 8.77
CA PRO A 4 9.35 11.64 9.92
C PRO A 4 8.40 12.50 10.77
N LEU A 5 8.62 12.54 12.09
CA LEU A 5 7.80 13.33 13.01
C LEU A 5 7.95 14.85 12.79
N VAL A 6 9.11 15.27 12.30
CA VAL A 6 9.38 16.65 11.92
C VAL A 6 9.47 16.71 10.41
N ALA A 7 8.70 17.61 9.80
CA ALA A 7 8.74 17.81 8.35
C ALA A 7 10.09 18.46 7.97
N ASP A 8 11.03 17.65 7.53
CA ASP A 8 12.32 18.06 6.99
C ASP A 8 12.60 17.27 5.71
N ASP A 9 12.68 17.95 4.59
CA ASP A 9 12.96 17.34 3.28
C ASP A 9 14.35 16.69 3.22
N ARG A 10 15.23 16.96 4.18
CA ARG A 10 16.53 16.33 4.33
C ARG A 10 16.50 15.12 5.27
N ALA A 11 15.39 14.89 5.96
CA ALA A 11 15.29 13.78 6.89
C ALA A 11 15.40 12.45 6.15
N VAL A 12 16.28 11.59 6.64
CA VAL A 12 16.45 10.21 6.19
C VAL A 12 16.02 9.30 7.35
N VAL A 13 15.14 8.36 7.07
CA VAL A 13 14.63 7.39 8.05
C VAL A 13 15.21 6.02 7.75
N GLY A 14 15.87 5.41 8.74
CA GLY A 14 16.29 4.02 8.71
C GLY A 14 15.08 3.09 8.90
N ILE A 15 14.99 2.06 8.09
CA ILE A 15 13.93 1.06 8.16
C ILE A 15 14.56 -0.32 8.17
N ASP A 16 14.32 -1.06 9.25
CA ASP A 16 14.57 -2.49 9.33
C ASP A 16 13.32 -3.26 8.88
N TRP A 17 13.52 -4.38 8.24
CA TRP A 17 12.43 -5.27 7.86
C TRP A 17 12.81 -6.72 8.11
N LEU A 18 11.81 -7.52 8.40
CA LEU A 18 11.95 -8.96 8.51
C LEU A 18 10.73 -9.69 7.93
N ILE A 19 10.98 -10.91 7.47
CA ILE A 19 9.99 -11.86 6.99
C ILE A 19 10.20 -13.17 7.75
N ALA A 20 9.14 -13.72 8.32
CA ALA A 20 9.16 -14.94 9.12
C ALA A 20 8.16 -15.98 8.62
N ARG A 21 8.38 -17.25 8.99
CA ARG A 21 7.47 -18.37 8.70
C ARG A 21 6.37 -18.53 9.71
N ASP A 22 6.41 -17.77 10.80
CA ASP A 22 5.41 -17.79 11.87
C ASP A 22 4.92 -16.37 12.22
N SER A 23 3.69 -16.27 12.71
CA SER A 23 3.05 -15.00 13.06
C SER A 23 3.67 -14.30 14.28
N ALA A 24 4.43 -15.04 15.11
CA ALA A 24 5.16 -14.48 16.24
C ALA A 24 6.52 -13.92 15.83
N LEU A 25 6.89 -14.02 14.54
CA LEU A 25 8.11 -13.51 13.94
C LEU A 25 9.40 -14.09 14.57
N ARG A 26 9.39 -15.37 14.98
CA ARG A 26 10.51 -16.07 15.60
C ARG A 26 11.35 -16.84 14.59
N ASP A 27 10.73 -17.47 13.59
CA ASP A 27 11.41 -18.20 12.51
C ASP A 27 11.64 -17.27 11.33
N ILE A 28 12.72 -16.49 11.39
CA ILE A 28 13.05 -15.48 10.38
C ILE A 28 13.54 -16.16 9.09
N ALA A 29 12.85 -15.89 7.99
CA ALA A 29 13.20 -16.37 6.66
C ALA A 29 14.11 -15.39 5.90
N ALA A 30 13.90 -14.10 6.08
CA ALA A 30 14.70 -13.03 5.48
C ALA A 30 14.60 -11.76 6.31
N SER A 31 15.62 -10.92 6.27
CA SER A 31 15.63 -9.61 6.91
C SER A 31 16.61 -8.69 6.20
N GLY A 32 16.51 -7.40 6.45
CA GLY A 32 17.44 -6.41 5.95
C GLY A 32 17.10 -5.01 6.44
N SER A 33 17.90 -4.05 6.03
CA SER A 33 17.76 -2.64 6.37
C SER A 33 17.83 -1.78 5.11
N ALA A 34 17.17 -0.65 5.11
CA ALA A 34 17.22 0.34 4.05
C ALA A 34 16.94 1.73 4.62
N THR A 35 17.26 2.76 3.85
CA THR A 35 16.92 4.15 4.20
C THR A 35 15.94 4.72 3.20
N VAL A 36 15.06 5.61 3.66
CA VAL A 36 14.08 6.32 2.83
C VAL A 36 14.12 7.81 3.12
N GLY A 37 13.82 8.62 2.12
CA GLY A 37 13.83 10.07 2.21
C GLY A 37 12.67 10.71 1.42
N ALA A 38 12.68 12.03 1.34
CA ALA A 38 11.63 12.83 0.69
C ALA A 38 11.45 12.50 -0.80
N ASP A 39 12.50 12.19 -1.52
CA ASP A 39 12.49 11.81 -2.96
C ASP A 39 11.64 10.57 -3.22
N SER A 40 11.62 9.62 -2.29
CA SER A 40 10.79 8.42 -2.35
C SER A 40 9.45 8.57 -1.59
N ASP A 41 9.12 9.80 -1.15
CA ASP A 41 8.01 10.06 -0.22
C ASP A 41 8.08 9.18 1.04
N TRP A 42 9.29 8.93 1.55
CA TRP A 42 9.58 8.02 2.66
C TRP A 42 8.94 6.63 2.50
N THR A 43 8.83 6.15 1.27
CA THR A 43 8.30 4.81 0.99
C THR A 43 9.42 3.83 0.70
N LEU A 44 9.33 2.63 1.28
CA LEU A 44 10.23 1.51 1.02
C LEU A 44 9.48 0.43 0.25
N LYS A 45 10.13 -0.09 -0.80
CA LYS A 45 9.75 -1.34 -1.46
C LYS A 45 10.88 -2.33 -1.24
N VAL A 46 10.55 -3.52 -0.77
CA VAL A 46 11.50 -4.60 -0.53
C VAL A 46 11.23 -5.74 -1.51
N ASP A 47 12.26 -6.13 -2.23
CA ASP A 47 12.26 -7.39 -2.98
C ASP A 47 12.99 -8.44 -2.14
N ALA A 48 12.23 -9.34 -1.54
CA ALA A 48 12.74 -10.37 -0.65
C ALA A 48 12.90 -11.69 -1.41
N GLY A 49 14.13 -12.01 -1.79
CA GLY A 49 14.49 -13.27 -2.45
C GLY A 49 14.63 -14.46 -1.48
N GLY A 50 14.81 -15.65 -2.03
CA GLY A 50 15.10 -16.88 -1.28
C GLY A 50 13.91 -17.48 -0.52
N LEU A 51 12.69 -17.01 -0.77
CA LEU A 51 11.50 -17.52 -0.13
C LEU A 51 10.97 -18.77 -0.86
N ALA A 52 10.50 -19.75 -0.08
CA ALA A 52 9.90 -20.96 -0.63
C ALA A 52 8.58 -20.65 -1.35
N ALA A 53 8.32 -21.33 -2.46
CA ALA A 53 7.10 -21.16 -3.26
C ALA A 53 5.85 -21.63 -2.51
N GLY A 54 4.69 -21.04 -2.83
CA GLY A 54 3.40 -21.43 -2.28
C GLY A 54 3.26 -21.25 -0.77
N THR A 55 4.20 -20.58 -0.12
CA THR A 55 4.37 -20.51 1.33
C THR A 55 3.82 -19.20 1.90
N ARG A 56 3.17 -19.29 3.05
CA ARG A 56 2.69 -18.14 3.82
C ARG A 56 3.83 -17.61 4.68
N TYR A 57 3.97 -16.26 4.70
CA TYR A 57 4.95 -15.55 5.50
C TYR A 57 4.30 -14.39 6.24
N TRP A 58 4.90 -13.97 7.33
CA TRP A 58 4.55 -12.77 8.07
C TRP A 58 5.72 -11.80 8.02
N PHE A 59 5.42 -10.52 7.98
CA PHE A 59 6.44 -9.49 7.88
C PHE A 59 6.16 -8.32 8.79
N ARG A 60 7.20 -7.60 9.15
CA ARG A 60 7.15 -6.36 9.93
C ARG A 60 8.24 -5.42 9.45
N PHE A 61 7.93 -4.14 9.51
CA PHE A 61 8.88 -3.05 9.38
C PHE A 61 9.07 -2.37 10.72
N ALA A 62 10.29 -1.87 10.97
CA ALA A 62 10.65 -1.11 12.15
C ALA A 62 11.44 0.13 11.75
N SER A 63 11.26 1.23 12.46
CA SER A 63 12.16 2.37 12.52
C SER A 63 12.53 2.61 13.97
N ASP A 64 13.47 3.53 14.25
CA ASP A 64 13.92 3.80 15.61
C ASP A 64 12.75 4.08 16.57
N ASP A 65 11.70 4.75 16.10
CA ASP A 65 10.57 5.22 16.90
C ASP A 65 9.28 4.43 16.71
N ALA A 66 9.19 3.51 15.73
CA ALA A 66 7.91 2.90 15.39
C ALA A 66 8.02 1.48 14.84
N LEU A 67 7.01 0.68 15.13
CA LEU A 67 6.80 -0.65 14.57
C LEU A 67 5.54 -0.65 13.70
N SER A 68 5.61 -1.26 12.52
CA SER A 68 4.40 -1.54 11.77
C SER A 68 3.59 -2.66 12.42
N PRO A 69 2.28 -2.75 12.15
CA PRO A 69 1.55 -4.00 12.37
C PRO A 69 2.24 -5.17 11.66
N VAL A 70 1.99 -6.39 12.14
CA VAL A 70 2.41 -7.60 11.43
C VAL A 70 1.53 -7.78 10.21
N GLY A 71 2.14 -7.76 9.03
CA GLY A 71 1.47 -8.10 7.78
C GLY A 71 1.66 -9.57 7.41
N MET A 72 0.80 -10.08 6.55
CA MET A 72 0.88 -11.44 6.02
C MET A 72 1.00 -11.41 4.50
N THR A 73 1.82 -12.30 3.95
CA THR A 73 1.95 -12.48 2.51
C THR A 73 2.06 -13.96 2.15
N ARG A 74 1.96 -14.28 0.87
CA ARG A 74 2.16 -15.63 0.36
C ARG A 74 2.89 -15.59 -0.97
N THR A 75 3.91 -16.40 -1.13
CA THR A 75 4.59 -16.57 -2.41
C THR A 75 3.71 -17.30 -3.43
N ALA A 76 3.94 -17.05 -4.72
CA ALA A 76 3.26 -17.77 -5.77
C ALA A 76 3.57 -19.28 -5.70
N PRO A 77 2.60 -20.16 -5.97
CA PRO A 77 2.88 -21.58 -6.10
C PRO A 77 3.70 -21.86 -7.37
N VAL A 78 4.45 -22.97 -7.35
CA VAL A 78 5.16 -23.50 -8.53
C VAL A 78 4.42 -24.74 -9.03
N GLY A 79 4.35 -24.89 -10.35
CA GLY A 79 3.67 -26.00 -11.01
C GLY A 79 2.16 -25.79 -11.18
N ALA A 80 1.45 -26.86 -11.50
CA ALA A 80 0.00 -26.82 -11.70
C ALA A 80 -0.72 -26.59 -10.38
N VAL A 81 -1.74 -25.76 -10.40
CA VAL A 81 -2.65 -25.49 -9.26
C VAL A 81 -4.09 -25.71 -9.70
N ASP A 82 -4.86 -26.40 -8.89
CA ASP A 82 -6.26 -26.70 -9.22
C ASP A 82 -7.15 -25.47 -9.21
N ARG A 83 -6.85 -24.50 -8.33
CA ARG A 83 -7.66 -23.29 -8.16
C ARG A 83 -6.86 -22.12 -7.59
N LEU A 84 -7.09 -20.94 -8.16
CA LEU A 84 -6.71 -19.65 -7.59
C LEU A 84 -7.95 -18.78 -7.42
N ARG A 85 -8.05 -18.09 -6.28
CA ARG A 85 -9.12 -17.15 -5.99
C ARG A 85 -8.55 -15.76 -5.81
N PHE A 86 -9.15 -14.79 -6.48
CA PHE A 86 -8.75 -13.39 -6.43
C PHE A 86 -9.92 -12.53 -5.96
N GLY A 87 -9.67 -11.55 -5.10
CA GLY A 87 -10.55 -10.43 -4.86
C GLY A 87 -10.32 -9.38 -5.94
N LEU A 88 -11.36 -8.94 -6.64
CA LEU A 88 -11.29 -7.82 -7.58
C LEU A 88 -11.99 -6.61 -6.98
N VAL A 89 -11.29 -5.48 -6.91
CA VAL A 89 -11.80 -4.21 -6.38
C VAL A 89 -11.45 -3.07 -7.33
N THR A 90 -12.27 -2.02 -7.33
CA THR A 90 -12.08 -0.86 -8.20
C THR A 90 -12.91 0.32 -7.70
N CYS A 91 -12.62 1.55 -8.17
CA CYS A 91 -13.47 2.73 -8.06
C CYS A 91 -13.85 3.07 -6.61
N ALA A 92 -12.88 3.19 -5.74
CA ALA A 92 -13.08 3.48 -4.32
C ALA A 92 -12.90 4.99 -4.05
N ASP A 93 -13.97 5.78 -4.22
CA ASP A 93 -13.94 7.19 -3.85
C ASP A 93 -14.03 7.36 -2.34
N TYR A 94 -12.91 7.76 -1.73
CA TYR A 94 -12.78 7.97 -0.29
C TYR A 94 -13.80 8.97 0.26
N SER A 95 -14.11 10.01 -0.48
CA SER A 95 -15.00 11.07 -0.02
C SER A 95 -16.49 10.70 -0.07
N GLN A 96 -16.85 9.76 -0.93
CA GLN A 96 -18.24 9.41 -1.23
C GLN A 96 -18.77 8.24 -0.40
N GLY A 97 -17.91 7.51 0.30
CA GLY A 97 -18.34 6.34 1.05
C GLY A 97 -17.33 5.84 2.08
N LEU A 98 -17.72 4.79 2.77
CA LEU A 98 -16.87 4.05 3.70
C LEU A 98 -16.31 2.81 3.01
N PHE A 99 -15.12 2.37 3.40
CA PHE A 99 -14.41 1.26 2.80
C PHE A 99 -14.78 -0.12 3.39
N ASN A 100 -16.02 -0.30 3.85
CA ASN A 100 -16.52 -1.53 4.49
C ASN A 100 -16.28 -2.79 3.64
N VAL A 101 -16.29 -2.66 2.32
CA VAL A 101 -16.00 -3.76 1.40
C VAL A 101 -14.58 -4.27 1.59
N TYR A 102 -13.62 -3.40 1.83
CA TYR A 102 -12.24 -3.81 2.05
C TYR A 102 -12.08 -4.64 3.33
N ARG A 103 -12.82 -4.30 4.41
CA ARG A 103 -12.86 -5.13 5.61
C ARG A 103 -13.39 -6.52 5.30
N ARG A 104 -14.49 -6.63 4.54
CA ARG A 104 -15.08 -7.92 4.16
C ARG A 104 -14.15 -8.77 3.30
N VAL A 105 -13.38 -8.12 2.42
CA VAL A 105 -12.35 -8.82 1.65
C VAL A 105 -11.18 -9.24 2.55
N ALA A 106 -10.80 -8.41 3.53
CA ALA A 106 -9.74 -8.72 4.50
C ALA A 106 -10.07 -9.92 5.41
N GLU A 107 -11.35 -10.14 5.72
CA GLU A 107 -11.83 -11.28 6.50
C GLU A 107 -11.77 -12.63 5.73
N ARG A 108 -11.47 -12.58 4.43
CA ARG A 108 -11.34 -13.77 3.56
C ARG A 108 -9.95 -14.37 3.66
N ASP A 109 -9.84 -15.62 4.11
CA ASP A 109 -8.58 -16.37 4.21
C ASP A 109 -8.30 -17.27 2.99
N ASP A 110 -9.29 -17.41 2.10
CA ASP A 110 -9.23 -18.25 0.91
C ASP A 110 -8.76 -17.51 -0.36
N LEU A 111 -8.48 -16.21 -0.28
CA LEU A 111 -7.95 -15.43 -1.39
C LEU A 111 -6.42 -15.57 -1.52
N GLN A 112 -5.94 -15.78 -2.73
CA GLN A 112 -4.52 -15.77 -3.03
C GLN A 112 -3.98 -14.36 -3.26
N ALA A 113 -4.80 -13.46 -3.83
CA ALA A 113 -4.46 -12.06 -3.98
C ALA A 113 -5.72 -11.19 -4.12
N VAL A 114 -5.55 -9.90 -3.91
CA VAL A 114 -6.54 -8.87 -4.27
C VAL A 114 -5.94 -8.03 -5.40
N ILE A 115 -6.73 -7.83 -6.46
CA ILE A 115 -6.34 -7.04 -7.63
C ILE A 115 -7.19 -5.77 -7.63
N HIS A 116 -6.53 -4.61 -7.60
CA HIS A 116 -7.18 -3.32 -7.75
C HIS A 116 -7.10 -2.89 -9.22
N LEU A 117 -8.25 -2.76 -9.88
CA LEU A 117 -8.32 -2.52 -11.32
C LEU A 117 -8.15 -1.05 -11.72
N GLY A 118 -8.03 -0.15 -10.74
CA GLY A 118 -7.85 1.28 -10.99
C GLY A 118 -8.81 2.13 -10.15
N ASP A 119 -8.76 3.45 -10.35
CA ASP A 119 -9.50 4.44 -9.57
C ASP A 119 -9.28 4.25 -8.05
N TYR A 120 -8.01 4.16 -7.68
CA TYR A 120 -7.59 4.02 -6.28
C TYR A 120 -7.71 5.33 -5.52
N ILE A 121 -7.53 6.45 -6.21
CA ILE A 121 -7.77 7.81 -5.71
C ILE A 121 -8.53 8.60 -6.78
N TYR A 122 -9.19 9.65 -6.34
CA TYR A 122 -9.87 10.62 -7.21
C TYR A 122 -9.32 12.01 -6.95
N GLU A 123 -9.09 12.77 -8.02
CA GLU A 123 -8.48 14.10 -8.00
C GLU A 123 -9.44 15.19 -7.56
N ASN A 124 -10.73 14.99 -7.80
CA ASN A 124 -11.74 16.04 -7.59
C ASN A 124 -11.71 16.60 -6.18
N GLY A 125 -11.95 17.90 -6.09
CA GLY A 125 -12.31 18.57 -4.85
C GLY A 125 -13.60 17.96 -4.31
N ALA A 126 -13.74 17.92 -3.00
CA ALA A 126 -14.84 17.18 -2.42
C ALA A 126 -16.14 18.02 -2.42
N GLN A 127 -17.12 17.58 -3.15
CA GLN A 127 -18.51 18.01 -3.09
C GLN A 127 -19.35 16.88 -2.49
N ASN A 128 -20.34 17.21 -1.64
CA ASN A 128 -21.30 16.25 -1.07
C ASN A 128 -20.66 15.02 -0.41
N ARG A 129 -19.87 15.22 0.62
CA ARG A 129 -19.01 14.20 1.23
C ARG A 129 -19.68 13.41 2.34
N VAL A 130 -19.42 12.12 2.37
CA VAL A 130 -19.65 11.27 3.54
C VAL A 130 -18.54 11.50 4.58
N ARG A 131 -17.31 11.79 4.13
CA ARG A 131 -16.16 12.08 5.01
C ARG A 131 -15.18 13.07 4.38
N PRO A 132 -14.44 13.83 5.20
CA PRO A 132 -13.45 14.79 4.70
C PRO A 132 -12.28 14.06 4.03
N GLN A 133 -11.72 14.68 3.00
CA GLN A 133 -10.48 14.23 2.36
C GLN A 133 -9.46 15.36 2.29
N THR A 134 -8.18 15.00 2.26
CA THR A 134 -7.07 15.94 2.16
C THR A 134 -6.28 15.70 0.88
N PRO A 135 -5.92 16.74 0.12
CA PRO A 135 -6.42 18.09 0.23
C PRO A 135 -7.93 18.18 -0.10
N ALA A 136 -8.60 19.20 0.43
CA ALA A 136 -10.04 19.41 0.20
C ALA A 136 -10.36 19.90 -1.22
N ARG A 137 -9.38 20.52 -1.88
CA ARG A 137 -9.43 21.00 -3.26
C ARG A 137 -9.04 19.90 -4.26
N GLU A 138 -9.18 20.18 -5.54
CA GLU A 138 -8.65 19.34 -6.61
C GLU A 138 -7.14 19.13 -6.47
N THR A 139 -6.67 17.91 -6.73
CA THR A 139 -5.25 17.55 -6.70
C THR A 139 -4.59 17.92 -8.03
N LEU A 140 -3.61 18.82 -8.00
CA LEU A 140 -2.93 19.32 -9.19
C LEU A 140 -1.41 19.09 -9.14
N SER A 141 -0.82 19.13 -7.97
CA SER A 141 0.62 18.97 -7.76
C SER A 141 0.98 17.58 -7.23
N LEU A 142 2.26 17.19 -7.36
CA LEU A 142 2.76 15.96 -6.74
C LEU A 142 2.53 15.93 -5.23
N ALA A 143 2.67 17.09 -4.56
CA ALA A 143 2.39 17.19 -3.13
C ALA A 143 0.92 16.89 -2.81
N ASP A 144 -0.03 17.42 -3.61
CA ASP A 144 -1.45 17.13 -3.45
C ASP A 144 -1.76 15.65 -3.63
N TYR A 145 -1.16 15.00 -4.63
CA TYR A 145 -1.32 13.56 -4.86
C TYR A 145 -0.77 12.73 -3.69
N ARG A 146 0.39 13.09 -3.16
CA ARG A 146 0.99 12.42 -1.99
C ARG A 146 0.08 12.54 -0.75
N GLU A 147 -0.48 13.72 -0.52
CA GLU A 147 -1.39 13.99 0.58
C GLU A 147 -2.72 13.23 0.42
N ARG A 148 -3.33 13.24 -0.78
CA ARG A 148 -4.52 12.47 -1.09
C ARG A 148 -4.29 10.97 -0.92
N TYR A 149 -3.17 10.48 -1.40
CA TYR A 149 -2.79 9.08 -1.26
C TYR A 149 -2.60 8.68 0.19
N ALA A 150 -1.97 9.54 1.01
CA ALA A 150 -1.80 9.32 2.44
C ALA A 150 -3.17 9.26 3.16
N THR A 151 -4.10 10.15 2.79
CA THR A 151 -5.47 10.16 3.34
C THR A 151 -6.19 8.84 3.06
N VAL A 152 -6.23 8.39 1.82
CA VAL A 152 -6.87 7.12 1.42
C VAL A 152 -6.23 5.94 2.14
N ARG A 153 -4.90 5.88 2.20
CA ARG A 153 -4.16 4.80 2.88
C ARG A 153 -4.25 4.86 4.41
N GLY A 154 -4.71 5.96 4.97
CA GLY A 154 -5.03 6.08 6.40
C GLY A 154 -6.32 5.37 6.81
N ASP A 155 -7.15 4.92 5.87
CA ASP A 155 -8.39 4.21 6.15
C ASP A 155 -8.12 2.84 6.80
N ALA A 156 -8.79 2.59 7.94
CA ALA A 156 -8.55 1.38 8.73
C ALA A 156 -8.98 0.08 8.00
N ASP A 157 -10.05 0.12 7.21
CA ASP A 157 -10.54 -1.04 6.47
C ASP A 157 -9.61 -1.37 5.29
N LEU A 158 -9.09 -0.34 4.62
CA LEU A 158 -8.07 -0.51 3.59
C LEU A 158 -6.75 -1.02 4.18
N GLN A 159 -6.34 -0.52 5.35
CA GLN A 159 -5.15 -1.03 6.05
C GLN A 159 -5.31 -2.50 6.45
N ALA A 160 -6.48 -2.90 6.97
CA ALA A 160 -6.77 -4.30 7.27
C ALA A 160 -6.62 -5.18 6.03
N LEU A 161 -7.15 -4.73 4.87
CA LEU A 161 -6.97 -5.43 3.61
C LEU A 161 -5.49 -5.54 3.22
N GLN A 162 -4.72 -4.45 3.34
CA GLN A 162 -3.30 -4.44 2.99
C GLN A 162 -2.46 -5.33 3.91
N GLN A 163 -2.83 -5.48 5.17
CA GLN A 163 -2.14 -6.34 6.14
C GLN A 163 -2.42 -7.83 5.92
N THR A 164 -3.65 -8.19 5.53
CA THR A 164 -4.07 -9.58 5.33
C THR A 164 -3.85 -10.09 3.92
N ALA A 165 -3.95 -9.20 2.95
CA ALA A 165 -3.72 -9.48 1.53
C ALA A 165 -2.52 -8.68 1.04
N ALA A 166 -1.32 -8.94 1.54
CA ALA A 166 -0.09 -8.29 1.03
C ALA A 166 0.21 -8.62 -0.45
N ARG A 167 -0.83 -8.95 -1.20
CA ARG A 167 -0.90 -9.19 -2.63
C ARG A 167 -1.93 -8.29 -3.27
N ILE A 168 -1.87 -6.99 -3.00
CA ILE A 168 -2.48 -6.05 -3.92
C ILE A 168 -1.53 -5.98 -5.10
N ALA A 169 -1.77 -6.82 -6.12
CA ALA A 169 -1.13 -6.67 -7.40
C ALA A 169 -1.71 -5.39 -8.03
N HIS A 170 -1.03 -4.28 -7.82
CA HIS A 170 -1.22 -3.13 -8.68
C HIS A 170 -0.71 -3.53 -10.07
N ARG A 171 -1.48 -3.19 -11.11
CA ARG A 171 -0.99 -3.28 -12.48
C ARG A 171 0.34 -2.54 -12.54
N GLU A 172 1.43 -3.24 -12.88
CA GLU A 172 2.77 -2.66 -12.95
C GLU A 172 2.73 -1.36 -13.74
N GLY A 173 3.27 -0.28 -13.18
CA GLY A 173 3.38 1.03 -13.81
C GLY A 173 2.65 2.19 -13.11
N GLN A 174 1.85 1.93 -12.09
CA GLN A 174 1.12 2.98 -11.36
C GLN A 174 1.61 3.09 -9.91
N SER A 175 2.80 3.63 -9.72
CA SER A 175 3.12 4.29 -8.45
C SER A 175 2.39 5.64 -8.41
N ALA A 176 2.04 6.16 -7.23
CA ALA A 176 1.42 7.49 -7.09
C ALA A 176 2.20 8.56 -7.88
N ALA A 177 3.53 8.43 -7.99
CA ALA A 177 4.37 9.30 -8.80
C ALA A 177 4.23 9.07 -10.32
N ALA A 178 3.84 7.87 -10.77
CA ALA A 178 3.58 7.60 -12.19
C ALA A 178 2.18 8.08 -12.60
N GLU A 179 1.18 7.94 -11.72
CA GLU A 179 -0.16 8.49 -11.91
C GLU A 179 -0.11 10.02 -11.93
N ALA A 180 0.59 10.66 -11.00
CA ALA A 180 0.81 12.10 -10.99
C ALA A 180 1.50 12.58 -12.27
N ARG A 181 2.55 11.90 -12.73
CA ARG A 181 3.24 12.25 -13.98
C ARG A 181 2.35 12.10 -15.20
N HIS A 182 1.52 11.07 -15.25
CA HIS A 182 0.59 10.86 -16.36
C HIS A 182 -0.50 11.94 -16.41
N HIS A 183 -1.04 12.35 -15.25
CA HIS A 183 -2.03 13.42 -15.16
C HIS A 183 -1.44 14.80 -15.43
N ILE A 184 -0.29 15.12 -14.87
CA ILE A 184 0.44 16.38 -15.15
C ILE A 184 0.77 16.48 -16.65
N ALA A 185 1.17 15.38 -17.30
CA ALA A 185 1.41 15.35 -18.73
C ALA A 185 0.14 15.58 -19.57
N LYS A 186 -1.05 15.20 -19.07
CA LYS A 186 -2.34 15.50 -19.72
C LYS A 186 -2.74 16.97 -19.54
N ILE A 187 -2.50 17.56 -18.39
CA ILE A 187 -2.81 18.98 -18.08
C ILE A 187 -1.96 19.90 -18.97
N ASN A 188 -0.67 19.58 -19.15
CA ASN A 188 0.26 20.38 -19.95
C ASN A 188 0.05 20.23 -21.47
N ARG A 189 -0.88 19.38 -21.94
CA ARG A 189 -1.24 19.24 -23.37
C ARG A 189 -2.58 19.90 -23.75
N ARG A 190 -3.21 20.60 -22.82
CA ARG A 190 -4.39 21.45 -23.05
C ARG A 190 -4.01 22.91 -22.91
#